data_b5319a724c64799ec5c504e32011dca5
#
_entry.id   b5319a724c64799ec5c504e32011dca5
#
_cell.length_a   1.000
_cell.length_b   1.000
_cell.length_c   1.000
_cell.angle_alpha   90.00
_cell.angle_beta   90.00
_cell.angle_gamma   90.00
#
_symmetry.space_group_name_H-M   'P 1'
#
loop_
_entity.id
_entity.type
_entity.pdbx_description
1 polymer ?
#
loop_
_entity_poly.entity_id
_entity_poly.type
_entity_poly.pdbx_seq_one_letter_code
_entity_poly.pdbx_strand_id
1 'polypeptide(L)'
;FFNFYAPLSIYVTAVFRFLGFSYVQSIQLAQLAGFVVAAWGAFALARRWFGSSWAGLLTAVAYTTAPFHMVNVYMRGDSLAEFWAMAFYPLVLLAADGVWSRSWRGMALLALAYAGLILSHNISALIFSPFLLLYLFLLFLQRSSSSSTPAVNRSQFTARSAAALVLAFALAAFFFVPALAEKGWAQLGPVTEGYFHFSNHFRSLDLVQTTAVFDYSVDEGQAFAMGLVQAVTAVAGIAAILFFLLPRRKETEAEKEGTVAFSRLLFILVTFAVATFMITPWSRPLWEHVPLLAFTQFPWRFLSVQAL
;
A
#
# COMPACT_ATOMS: atom_id res chain seq x y z
N PHE A 1 15.73 -7.61 -20.95
CA PHE A 1 14.39 -7.00 -20.92
C PHE A 1 13.64 -7.39 -19.64
N PHE A 2 13.53 -8.68 -19.32
CA PHE A 2 12.80 -9.17 -18.14
C PHE A 2 13.48 -8.82 -16.80
N ASN A 3 14.74 -8.46 -16.78
CA ASN A 3 15.48 -8.09 -15.57
C ASN A 3 14.93 -6.80 -14.89
N PHE A 4 14.12 -6.01 -15.58
CA PHE A 4 13.55 -4.77 -15.06
C PHE A 4 12.09 -4.90 -14.64
N TYR A 5 11.43 -6.04 -14.91
CA TYR A 5 10.06 -6.31 -14.49
C TYR A 5 10.02 -7.18 -13.25
N ALA A 6 9.38 -6.71 -12.21
CA ALA A 6 9.21 -7.45 -10.97
C ALA A 6 8.49 -8.79 -11.21
N PRO A 7 9.06 -9.92 -10.76
CA PRO A 7 8.70 -11.24 -11.31
C PRO A 7 7.51 -11.93 -10.64
N LEU A 8 7.03 -11.47 -9.48
CA LEU A 8 6.08 -12.23 -8.65
C LEU A 8 4.76 -12.52 -9.38
N SER A 9 4.17 -11.52 -10.02
CA SER A 9 2.93 -11.68 -10.76
C SER A 9 3.07 -12.67 -11.93
N ILE A 10 4.24 -12.68 -12.57
CA ILE A 10 4.57 -13.62 -13.64
C ILE A 10 4.68 -15.04 -13.07
N TYR A 11 5.34 -15.21 -11.92
CA TYR A 11 5.47 -16.52 -11.27
C TYR A 11 4.11 -17.07 -10.83
N VAL A 12 3.25 -16.23 -10.26
CA VAL A 12 1.88 -16.66 -9.90
C VAL A 12 1.12 -17.10 -11.15
N THR A 13 1.20 -16.36 -12.23
CA THR A 13 0.58 -16.72 -13.51
C THR A 13 1.16 -18.03 -14.05
N ALA A 14 2.48 -18.24 -13.95
CA ALA A 14 3.14 -19.45 -14.38
C ALA A 14 2.67 -20.71 -13.62
N VAL A 15 2.38 -20.59 -12.31
CA VAL A 15 1.82 -21.70 -11.54
C VAL A 15 0.52 -22.22 -12.19
N PHE A 16 -0.42 -21.33 -12.53
CA PHE A 16 -1.66 -21.71 -13.21
C PHE A 16 -1.40 -22.29 -14.60
N ARG A 17 -0.40 -21.77 -15.30
CA ARG A 17 0.01 -22.30 -16.60
C ARG A 17 0.56 -23.73 -16.48
N PHE A 18 1.34 -24.04 -15.45
CA PHE A 18 1.83 -25.39 -15.16
C PHE A 18 0.70 -26.36 -14.80
N LEU A 19 -0.39 -25.86 -14.20
CA LEU A 19 -1.59 -26.65 -13.92
C LEU A 19 -2.44 -26.93 -15.16
N GLY A 20 -2.02 -26.47 -16.36
CA GLY A 20 -2.67 -26.80 -17.63
C GLY A 20 -3.66 -25.76 -18.15
N PHE A 21 -3.86 -24.63 -17.45
CA PHE A 21 -4.75 -23.57 -17.92
C PHE A 21 -4.14 -22.84 -19.14
N SER A 22 -4.97 -22.28 -20.01
CA SER A 22 -4.52 -21.41 -21.10
C SER A 22 -3.84 -20.14 -20.56
N TYR A 23 -3.10 -19.40 -21.41
CA TYR A 23 -2.46 -18.13 -20.99
C TYR A 23 -3.47 -17.13 -20.43
N VAL A 24 -4.61 -16.95 -21.13
CA VAL A 24 -5.67 -16.03 -20.70
C VAL A 24 -6.25 -16.45 -19.35
N GLN A 25 -6.62 -17.73 -19.21
CA GLN A 25 -7.13 -18.26 -17.94
C GLN A 25 -6.10 -18.12 -16.80
N SER A 26 -4.82 -18.35 -17.08
CA SER A 26 -3.76 -18.20 -16.07
C SER A 26 -3.63 -16.77 -15.56
N ILE A 27 -3.77 -15.77 -16.44
CA ILE A 27 -3.79 -14.36 -16.05
C ILE A 27 -5.05 -14.04 -15.23
N GLN A 28 -6.23 -14.50 -15.67
CA GLN A 28 -7.49 -14.29 -14.94
C GLN A 28 -7.45 -14.93 -13.54
N LEU A 29 -6.91 -16.14 -13.43
CA LEU A 29 -6.74 -16.82 -12.13
C LEU A 29 -5.70 -16.11 -11.25
N ALA A 30 -4.65 -15.56 -11.82
CA ALA A 30 -3.70 -14.74 -11.08
C ALA A 30 -4.35 -13.42 -10.58
N GLN A 31 -5.23 -12.80 -11.36
CA GLN A 31 -6.02 -11.64 -10.91
C GLN A 31 -6.97 -12.03 -9.79
N LEU A 32 -7.71 -13.13 -9.93
CA LEU A 32 -8.60 -13.63 -8.88
C LEU A 32 -7.84 -13.93 -7.59
N ALA A 33 -6.68 -14.59 -7.68
CA ALA A 33 -5.82 -14.85 -6.53
C ALA A 33 -5.35 -13.55 -5.86
N GLY A 34 -4.98 -12.53 -6.64
CA GLY A 34 -4.63 -11.21 -6.13
C GLY A 34 -5.78 -10.53 -5.38
N PHE A 35 -7.01 -10.60 -5.89
CA PHE A 35 -8.20 -10.10 -5.19
C PHE A 35 -8.43 -10.84 -3.86
N VAL A 36 -8.28 -12.17 -3.84
CA VAL A 36 -8.43 -12.96 -2.61
C VAL A 36 -7.38 -12.57 -1.57
N VAL A 37 -6.13 -12.39 -1.99
CA VAL A 37 -5.03 -11.98 -1.09
C VAL A 37 -5.27 -10.57 -0.58
N ALA A 38 -5.66 -9.62 -1.44
CA ALA A 38 -5.99 -8.25 -1.06
C ALA A 38 -7.16 -8.19 -0.06
N ALA A 39 -8.25 -8.89 -0.37
CA ALA A 39 -9.43 -8.97 0.49
C ALA A 39 -9.10 -9.56 1.87
N TRP A 40 -8.36 -10.67 1.89
CA TRP A 40 -7.96 -11.31 3.14
C TRP A 40 -7.02 -10.42 3.97
N GLY A 41 -6.05 -9.80 3.32
CA GLY A 41 -5.12 -8.88 3.98
C GLY A 41 -5.82 -7.68 4.61
N ALA A 42 -6.71 -7.03 3.84
CA ALA A 42 -7.50 -5.89 4.31
C ALA A 42 -8.48 -6.30 5.44
N PHE A 43 -9.15 -7.45 5.29
CA PHE A 43 -9.99 -8.02 6.34
C PHE A 43 -9.22 -8.26 7.63
N ALA A 44 -8.09 -8.96 7.56
CA ALA A 44 -7.29 -9.32 8.71
C ALA A 44 -6.71 -8.09 9.43
N LEU A 45 -6.24 -7.09 8.65
CA LEU A 45 -5.72 -5.83 9.18
C LEU A 45 -6.80 -5.05 9.92
N ALA A 46 -7.95 -4.80 9.29
CA ALA A 46 -9.03 -4.02 9.89
C ALA A 46 -9.65 -4.74 11.09
N ARG A 47 -9.85 -6.07 11.01
CA ARG A 47 -10.29 -6.87 12.15
C ARG A 47 -9.32 -6.75 13.34
N ARG A 48 -8.02 -6.77 13.07
CA ARG A 48 -6.99 -6.60 14.10
C ARG A 48 -6.99 -5.19 14.69
N TRP A 49 -7.21 -4.17 13.86
CA TRP A 49 -7.17 -2.78 14.30
C TRP A 49 -8.41 -2.35 15.08
N PHE A 50 -9.58 -2.81 14.66
CA PHE A 50 -10.87 -2.36 15.19
C PHE A 50 -11.60 -3.42 16.03
N GLY A 51 -11.04 -4.63 16.17
CA GLY A 51 -11.65 -5.71 16.95
C GLY A 51 -12.97 -6.26 16.39
N SER A 52 -13.35 -5.91 15.17
CA SER A 52 -14.65 -6.23 14.56
C SER A 52 -14.51 -6.95 13.24
N SER A 53 -15.20 -8.09 13.11
CA SER A 53 -15.25 -8.83 11.83
C SER A 53 -16.07 -8.05 10.78
N TRP A 54 -17.04 -7.26 11.18
CA TRP A 54 -17.78 -6.38 10.27
C TRP A 54 -16.89 -5.27 9.69
N ALA A 55 -16.06 -4.64 10.54
CA ALA A 55 -15.06 -3.69 10.06
C ALA A 55 -14.11 -4.36 9.06
N GLY A 56 -13.66 -5.59 9.36
CA GLY A 56 -12.85 -6.37 8.42
C GLY A 56 -13.53 -6.60 7.08
N LEU A 57 -14.79 -7.03 7.09
CA LEU A 57 -15.54 -7.30 5.86
C LEU A 57 -15.76 -6.03 5.03
N LEU A 58 -16.19 -4.94 5.67
CA LEU A 58 -16.42 -3.67 4.99
C LEU A 58 -15.12 -3.14 4.36
N THR A 59 -14.01 -3.20 5.10
CA THR A 59 -12.70 -2.78 4.59
C THR A 59 -12.25 -3.67 3.43
N ALA A 60 -12.43 -5.00 3.51
CA ALA A 60 -12.08 -5.90 2.41
C ALA A 60 -12.84 -5.57 1.13
N VAL A 61 -14.16 -5.34 1.24
CA VAL A 61 -15.00 -4.95 0.10
C VAL A 61 -14.56 -3.59 -0.43
N ALA A 62 -14.47 -2.56 0.42
CA ALA A 62 -14.09 -1.21 0.01
C ALA A 62 -12.72 -1.17 -0.66
N TYR A 63 -11.73 -1.90 -0.11
CA TYR A 63 -10.38 -1.96 -0.66
C TYR A 63 -10.34 -2.62 -2.03
N THR A 64 -10.97 -3.79 -2.18
CA THR A 64 -10.94 -4.54 -3.45
C THR A 64 -11.78 -3.91 -4.55
N THR A 65 -12.84 -3.18 -4.20
CA THR A 65 -13.69 -2.46 -5.16
C THR A 65 -13.26 -1.00 -5.36
N ALA A 66 -12.18 -0.56 -4.71
CA ALA A 66 -11.63 0.78 -4.93
C ALA A 66 -11.33 0.99 -6.42
N PRO A 67 -11.68 2.15 -7.00
CA PRO A 67 -11.52 2.39 -8.44
C PRO A 67 -10.13 2.09 -8.97
N PHE A 68 -9.09 2.39 -8.19
CA PHE A 68 -7.72 2.14 -8.63
C PHE A 68 -7.35 0.64 -8.72
N HIS A 69 -7.97 -0.23 -7.90
CA HIS A 69 -7.86 -1.68 -8.11
C HIS A 69 -8.50 -2.10 -9.42
N MET A 70 -9.70 -1.57 -9.70
CA MET A 70 -10.44 -1.89 -10.90
C MET A 70 -9.75 -1.38 -12.17
N VAL A 71 -9.16 -0.17 -12.13
CA VAL A 71 -8.35 0.38 -13.23
C VAL A 71 -7.23 -0.57 -13.63
N ASN A 72 -6.51 -1.12 -12.66
CA ASN A 72 -5.38 -2.00 -12.94
C ASN A 72 -5.78 -3.36 -13.56
N VAL A 73 -7.04 -3.78 -13.38
CA VAL A 73 -7.55 -5.04 -13.94
C VAL A 73 -8.26 -4.81 -15.28
N TYR A 74 -9.13 -3.80 -15.35
CA TYR A 74 -10.05 -3.62 -16.49
C TYR A 74 -9.55 -2.65 -17.55
N MET A 75 -8.74 -1.67 -17.17
CA MET A 75 -8.25 -0.66 -18.14
C MET A 75 -6.76 -0.84 -18.44
N ARG A 76 -5.95 -1.08 -17.42
CA ARG A 76 -4.53 -1.31 -17.53
C ARG A 76 -4.26 -2.81 -17.41
N GLY A 77 -4.78 -3.61 -18.33
CA GLY A 77 -4.69 -5.08 -18.28
C GLY A 77 -3.26 -5.63 -18.20
N ASP A 78 -2.26 -4.81 -18.53
CA ASP A 78 -0.82 -5.09 -18.37
C ASP A 78 -0.28 -4.80 -16.96
N SER A 79 -1.07 -4.14 -16.09
CA SER A 79 -0.63 -3.70 -14.75
C SER A 79 -0.81 -4.76 -13.66
N LEU A 80 -0.73 -6.04 -14.02
CA LEU A 80 -0.83 -7.15 -13.07
C LEU A 80 0.20 -7.03 -11.93
N ALA A 81 1.38 -6.51 -12.21
CA ALA A 81 2.44 -6.27 -11.23
C ALA A 81 2.02 -5.24 -10.16
N GLU A 82 1.49 -4.08 -10.56
CA GLU A 82 1.01 -3.04 -9.65
C GLU A 82 -0.21 -3.50 -8.86
N PHE A 83 -1.13 -4.22 -9.51
CA PHE A 83 -2.28 -4.84 -8.86
C PHE A 83 -1.85 -5.80 -7.73
N TRP A 84 -0.88 -6.69 -7.97
CA TRP A 84 -0.33 -7.58 -6.96
C TRP A 84 0.38 -6.84 -5.82
N ALA A 85 1.07 -5.76 -6.13
CA ALA A 85 1.70 -4.93 -5.10
C ALA A 85 0.68 -4.37 -4.10
N MET A 86 -0.47 -3.92 -4.58
CA MET A 86 -1.56 -3.45 -3.71
C MET A 86 -2.06 -4.57 -2.79
N ALA A 87 -2.09 -5.82 -3.23
CA ALA A 87 -2.47 -6.94 -2.36
C ALA A 87 -1.51 -7.12 -1.16
N PHE A 88 -0.26 -6.70 -1.29
CA PHE A 88 0.73 -6.76 -0.20
C PHE A 88 0.66 -5.59 0.79
N TYR A 89 0.09 -4.44 0.46
CA TYR A 89 0.04 -3.29 1.37
C TYR A 89 -0.59 -3.64 2.74
N PRO A 90 -1.81 -4.18 2.81
CA PRO A 90 -2.39 -4.55 4.10
C PRO A 90 -1.62 -5.67 4.80
N LEU A 91 -1.00 -6.60 4.05
CA LEU A 91 -0.19 -7.67 4.62
C LEU A 91 1.08 -7.16 5.29
N VAL A 92 1.75 -6.17 4.69
CA VAL A 92 2.94 -5.53 5.26
C VAL A 92 2.60 -4.84 6.57
N LEU A 93 1.50 -4.09 6.64
CA LEU A 93 1.05 -3.44 7.88
C LEU A 93 0.65 -4.45 8.95
N LEU A 94 -0.09 -5.50 8.57
CA LEU A 94 -0.46 -6.59 9.47
C LEU A 94 0.76 -7.32 10.05
N ALA A 95 1.76 -7.54 9.22
CA ALA A 95 3.01 -8.19 9.64
C ALA A 95 3.85 -7.27 10.54
N ALA A 96 3.88 -5.95 10.27
CA ALA A 96 4.53 -4.95 11.11
C ALA A 96 4.00 -4.96 12.55
N ASP A 97 2.69 -5.10 12.74
CA ASP A 97 2.08 -5.30 14.06
C ASP A 97 2.65 -6.52 14.82
N GLY A 98 3.04 -7.54 14.08
CA GLY A 98 3.58 -8.79 14.64
C GLY A 98 5.01 -8.67 15.14
N VAL A 99 5.77 -7.65 14.77
CA VAL A 99 7.20 -7.49 15.15
C VAL A 99 7.39 -7.34 16.66
N TRP A 100 6.40 -6.78 17.36
CA TRP A 100 6.40 -6.66 18.81
C TRP A 100 6.26 -8.00 19.55
N SER A 101 5.86 -9.08 18.89
CA SER A 101 5.79 -10.38 19.53
C SER A 101 7.21 -10.93 19.82
N ARG A 102 7.36 -11.73 20.88
CA ARG A 102 8.64 -12.43 21.13
C ARG A 102 9.00 -13.44 20.05
N SER A 103 8.02 -13.88 19.28
CA SER A 103 8.20 -14.85 18.22
C SER A 103 8.97 -14.22 17.05
N TRP A 104 9.90 -14.95 16.47
CA TRP A 104 10.57 -14.57 15.22
C TRP A 104 9.62 -14.50 14.02
N ARG A 105 8.41 -15.11 14.14
CA ARG A 105 7.39 -15.15 13.09
C ARG A 105 6.97 -13.77 12.62
N GLY A 106 6.83 -12.78 13.54
CA GLY A 106 6.46 -11.42 13.16
C GLY A 106 7.53 -10.77 12.24
N MET A 107 8.80 -10.94 12.59
CA MET A 107 9.92 -10.48 11.76
C MET A 107 9.93 -11.17 10.38
N ALA A 108 9.78 -12.49 10.36
CA ALA A 108 9.79 -13.27 9.12
C ALA A 108 8.60 -12.91 8.22
N LEU A 109 7.40 -12.74 8.77
CA LEU A 109 6.22 -12.33 8.01
C LEU A 109 6.37 -10.93 7.42
N LEU A 110 6.96 -9.98 8.17
CA LEU A 110 7.25 -8.65 7.63
C LEU A 110 8.28 -8.73 6.49
N ALA A 111 9.33 -9.53 6.66
CA ALA A 111 10.31 -9.74 5.61
C ALA A 111 9.70 -10.35 4.33
N LEU A 112 8.88 -11.38 4.48
CA LEU A 112 8.20 -12.02 3.35
C LEU A 112 7.18 -11.12 2.68
N ALA A 113 6.34 -10.41 3.45
CA ALA A 113 5.34 -9.51 2.90
C ALA A 113 5.99 -8.33 2.15
N TYR A 114 7.06 -7.74 2.71
CA TYR A 114 7.74 -6.64 2.06
C TYR A 114 8.59 -7.09 0.86
N ALA A 115 9.22 -8.27 0.92
CA ALA A 115 9.84 -8.89 -0.25
C ALA A 115 8.81 -9.17 -1.35
N GLY A 116 7.64 -9.69 -1.00
CA GLY A 116 6.54 -9.89 -1.92
C GLY A 116 6.10 -8.59 -2.60
N LEU A 117 6.02 -7.50 -1.85
CA LEU A 117 5.74 -6.16 -2.39
C LEU A 117 6.82 -5.71 -3.40
N ILE A 118 8.11 -5.83 -3.05
CA ILE A 118 9.23 -5.47 -3.94
C ILE A 118 9.19 -6.31 -5.22
N LEU A 119 8.99 -7.63 -5.07
CA LEU A 119 8.95 -8.58 -6.19
C LEU A 119 7.65 -8.48 -7.01
N SER A 120 6.60 -7.84 -6.49
CA SER A 120 5.40 -7.53 -7.25
C SER A 120 5.59 -6.30 -8.12
N HIS A 121 6.00 -5.15 -7.53
CA HIS A 121 6.19 -3.91 -8.26
C HIS A 121 7.11 -2.97 -7.47
N ASN A 122 8.32 -2.76 -7.98
CA ASN A 122 9.35 -1.95 -7.32
C ASN A 122 8.94 -0.48 -7.09
N ILE A 123 8.19 0.12 -8.01
CA ILE A 123 7.68 1.50 -7.88
C ILE A 123 6.63 1.58 -6.76
N SER A 124 5.73 0.62 -6.67
CA SER A 124 4.76 0.54 -5.55
C SER A 124 5.45 0.33 -4.20
N ALA A 125 6.52 -0.47 -4.17
CA ALA A 125 7.34 -0.62 -2.97
C ALA A 125 8.00 0.72 -2.58
N LEU A 126 8.54 1.47 -3.55
CA LEU A 126 9.11 2.81 -3.32
C LEU A 126 8.06 3.78 -2.75
N ILE A 127 6.87 3.84 -3.37
CA ILE A 127 5.76 4.70 -2.93
C ILE A 127 5.29 4.34 -1.51
N PHE A 128 5.20 3.04 -1.20
CA PHE A 128 4.66 2.56 0.08
C PHE A 128 5.67 2.62 1.22
N SER A 129 6.97 2.61 0.93
CA SER A 129 8.03 2.57 1.94
C SER A 129 7.97 3.70 2.98
N PRO A 130 7.74 4.97 2.63
CA PRO A 130 7.58 6.05 3.60
C PRO A 130 6.42 5.81 4.57
N PHE A 131 5.31 5.26 4.09
CA PHE A 131 4.14 4.94 4.92
C PHE A 131 4.40 3.75 5.84
N LEU A 132 5.12 2.73 5.39
CA LEU A 132 5.59 1.65 6.26
C LEU A 132 6.51 2.18 7.38
N LEU A 133 7.46 3.04 7.03
CA LEU A 133 8.36 3.65 8.02
C LEU A 133 7.59 4.52 9.02
N LEU A 134 6.62 5.31 8.56
CA LEU A 134 5.71 6.06 9.43
C LEU A 134 4.95 5.12 10.37
N TYR A 135 4.42 4.01 9.85
CA TYR A 135 3.69 3.05 10.67
C TYR A 135 4.57 2.38 11.73
N LEU A 136 5.76 1.93 11.34
CA LEU A 136 6.75 1.38 12.29
C LEU A 136 7.16 2.41 13.35
N PHE A 137 7.31 3.67 12.98
CA PHE A 137 7.60 4.76 13.92
C PHE A 137 6.44 4.97 14.91
N LEU A 138 5.19 5.00 14.44
CA LEU A 138 4.03 5.11 15.32
C LEU A 138 3.92 3.91 16.25
N LEU A 139 4.17 2.69 15.78
CA LEU A 139 4.24 1.50 16.62
C LEU A 139 5.35 1.60 17.68
N PHE A 140 6.51 2.15 17.31
CA PHE A 140 7.61 2.38 18.26
C PHE A 140 7.23 3.37 19.37
N LEU A 141 6.46 4.43 19.04
CA LEU A 141 6.02 5.43 20.01
C LEU A 141 4.96 4.88 20.99
N GLN A 142 4.03 4.05 20.50
CA GLN A 142 2.89 3.54 21.26
C GLN A 142 3.28 2.74 22.51
N ARG A 143 4.36 1.98 22.48
CA ARG A 143 4.64 0.97 23.50
C ARG A 143 5.41 1.45 24.73
N SER A 144 5.40 2.76 25.02
CA SER A 144 6.01 3.29 26.25
C SER A 144 5.22 2.99 27.54
N SER A 145 3.96 2.57 27.44
CA SER A 145 3.02 2.67 28.57
C SER A 145 2.28 1.39 28.96
N SER A 146 2.43 0.26 28.29
CA SER A 146 1.56 -0.89 28.57
C SER A 146 2.22 -2.24 28.34
N SER A 147 2.62 -2.94 29.41
CA SER A 147 2.28 -4.36 29.60
C SER A 147 2.99 -5.00 30.78
N SER A 148 2.22 -5.76 31.56
CA SER A 148 2.63 -6.75 32.55
C SER A 148 3.27 -8.02 31.97
N THR A 149 3.39 -8.16 30.65
CA THR A 149 4.07 -9.27 29.97
C THR A 149 5.44 -8.83 29.45
N PRO A 150 6.49 -9.69 29.57
CA PRO A 150 7.83 -9.36 29.09
C PRO A 150 7.83 -9.28 27.57
N ALA A 151 7.48 -8.14 27.08
CA ALA A 151 7.48 -7.82 25.66
C ALA A 151 8.90 -7.53 25.18
N VAL A 152 9.09 -7.58 23.89
CA VAL A 152 10.25 -7.05 23.18
C VAL A 152 10.43 -5.59 23.58
N ASN A 153 11.62 -5.17 23.97
CA ASN A 153 11.93 -3.77 24.28
C ASN A 153 12.07 -2.95 22.98
N ARG A 154 12.13 -1.61 23.09
CA ARG A 154 12.23 -0.71 21.93
C ARG A 154 13.44 -1.01 21.05
N SER A 155 14.61 -1.27 21.65
CA SER A 155 15.81 -1.62 20.89
C SER A 155 15.63 -2.92 20.10
N GLN A 156 15.05 -3.93 20.72
CA GLN A 156 14.73 -5.20 20.04
C GLN A 156 13.68 -5.02 18.93
N PHE A 157 12.66 -4.17 19.14
CA PHE A 157 11.70 -3.85 18.08
C PHE A 157 12.39 -3.19 16.88
N THR A 158 13.23 -2.19 17.13
CA THR A 158 13.99 -1.52 16.07
C THR A 158 14.91 -2.48 15.34
N ALA A 159 15.68 -3.29 16.09
CA ALA A 159 16.58 -4.29 15.51
C ALA A 159 15.83 -5.33 14.66
N ARG A 160 14.68 -5.81 15.12
CA ARG A 160 13.84 -6.77 14.39
C ARG A 160 13.19 -6.15 13.15
N SER A 161 12.71 -4.91 13.25
CA SER A 161 12.17 -4.19 12.09
C SER A 161 13.25 -3.97 11.03
N ALA A 162 14.43 -3.51 11.44
CA ALA A 162 15.58 -3.35 10.54
C ALA A 162 15.99 -4.70 9.93
N ALA A 163 16.12 -5.76 10.73
CA ALA A 163 16.46 -7.09 10.24
C ALA A 163 15.41 -7.63 9.25
N ALA A 164 14.12 -7.38 9.51
CA ALA A 164 13.04 -7.76 8.58
C ALA A 164 13.17 -7.05 7.24
N LEU A 165 13.44 -5.74 7.24
CA LEU A 165 13.63 -4.97 6.00
C LEU A 165 14.89 -5.42 5.24
N VAL A 166 16.01 -5.61 5.95
CA VAL A 166 17.25 -6.14 5.33
C VAL A 166 17.00 -7.53 4.73
N LEU A 167 16.31 -8.41 5.45
CA LEU A 167 15.98 -9.73 4.94
C LEU A 167 15.03 -9.66 3.72
N ALA A 168 14.08 -8.74 3.71
CA ALA A 168 13.20 -8.52 2.56
C ALA A 168 14.00 -8.11 1.31
N PHE A 169 14.94 -7.19 1.46
CA PHE A 169 15.84 -6.81 0.37
C PHE A 169 16.74 -7.98 -0.04
N ALA A 170 17.25 -8.76 0.90
CA ALA A 170 18.05 -9.95 0.58
C ALA A 170 17.25 -11.00 -0.21
N LEU A 171 15.97 -11.23 0.19
CA LEU A 171 15.08 -12.14 -0.53
C LEU A 171 14.74 -11.63 -1.95
N ALA A 172 14.67 -10.32 -2.16
CA ALA A 172 14.41 -9.72 -3.46
C ALA A 172 15.68 -9.45 -4.28
N ALA A 173 16.88 -9.70 -3.73
CA ALA A 173 18.16 -9.33 -4.33
C ALA A 173 18.41 -9.97 -5.70
N PHE A 174 17.93 -11.19 -5.92
CA PHE A 174 18.05 -11.88 -7.20
C PHE A 174 17.41 -11.13 -8.37
N PHE A 175 16.41 -10.28 -8.07
CA PHE A 175 15.73 -9.43 -9.03
C PHE A 175 16.39 -8.05 -9.13
N PHE A 176 16.47 -7.30 -8.01
CA PHE A 176 16.84 -5.90 -8.14
C PHE A 176 18.37 -5.68 -8.24
N VAL A 177 19.22 -6.60 -7.77
CA VAL A 177 20.67 -6.45 -7.93
C VAL A 177 21.08 -6.50 -9.40
N PRO A 178 20.65 -7.48 -10.21
CA PRO A 178 20.88 -7.44 -11.67
C PRO A 178 20.27 -6.20 -12.31
N ALA A 179 19.03 -5.82 -11.94
CA ALA A 179 18.37 -4.64 -12.49
C ALA A 179 19.15 -3.34 -12.22
N LEU A 180 19.71 -3.18 -11.02
CA LEU A 180 20.56 -2.03 -10.70
C LEU A 180 21.92 -2.08 -11.41
N ALA A 181 22.52 -3.24 -11.53
CA ALA A 181 23.82 -3.43 -12.22
C ALA A 181 23.69 -3.11 -13.71
N GLU A 182 22.56 -3.50 -14.30
CA GLU A 182 22.31 -3.37 -15.75
C GLU A 182 21.57 -2.08 -16.13
N LYS A 183 21.23 -1.22 -15.18
CA LYS A 183 20.48 0.03 -15.45
C LYS A 183 21.10 0.93 -16.52
N GLY A 184 22.42 0.91 -16.64
CA GLY A 184 23.14 1.68 -17.65
C GLY A 184 22.89 1.23 -19.11
N TRP A 185 22.34 0.02 -19.29
CA TRP A 185 21.95 -0.53 -20.59
C TRP A 185 20.49 -0.22 -20.94
N ALA A 186 19.71 0.30 -19.97
CA ALA A 186 18.33 0.67 -20.18
C ALA A 186 18.23 2.15 -20.59
N GLN A 187 17.37 2.43 -21.57
CA GLN A 187 17.05 3.79 -21.97
C GLN A 187 16.05 4.39 -20.97
N LEU A 188 16.56 4.93 -19.86
CA LEU A 188 15.70 5.49 -18.79
C LEU A 188 15.20 6.91 -19.07
N GLY A 189 15.86 7.67 -19.95
CA GLY A 189 15.42 9.03 -20.33
C GLY A 189 13.97 9.09 -20.79
N PRO A 190 13.56 8.28 -21.80
CA PRO A 190 12.18 8.30 -22.30
C PRO A 190 11.09 7.99 -21.28
N VAL A 191 11.43 7.30 -20.15
CA VAL A 191 10.44 6.97 -19.13
C VAL A 191 10.25 8.07 -18.07
N THR A 192 11.01 9.15 -18.14
CA THR A 192 10.91 10.30 -17.25
C THR A 192 10.68 11.62 -18.00
N GLU A 193 10.59 11.57 -19.32
CA GLU A 193 10.47 12.73 -20.21
C GLU A 193 9.19 12.66 -21.05
N GLY A 194 8.85 13.75 -21.70
CA GLY A 194 7.71 13.85 -22.62
C GLY A 194 6.40 13.46 -21.94
N TYR A 195 5.66 12.53 -22.53
CA TYR A 195 4.39 12.05 -21.98
C TYR A 195 4.54 11.49 -20.56
N PHE A 196 5.63 10.77 -20.27
CA PHE A 196 5.85 10.12 -18.99
C PHE A 196 6.37 11.05 -17.89
N HIS A 197 6.59 12.33 -18.19
CA HIS A 197 7.00 13.29 -17.18
C HIS A 197 5.85 13.54 -16.19
N PHE A 198 6.12 13.43 -14.90
CA PHE A 198 5.13 13.49 -13.82
C PHE A 198 4.25 14.76 -13.86
N SER A 199 4.81 15.90 -14.34
CA SER A 199 4.06 17.17 -14.38
C SER A 199 2.82 17.15 -15.25
N ASN A 200 2.73 16.20 -16.19
CA ASN A 200 1.60 16.05 -17.09
C ASN A 200 0.44 15.24 -16.47
N HIS A 201 0.63 14.69 -15.27
CA HIS A 201 -0.28 13.70 -14.70
C HIS A 201 -0.78 14.06 -13.30
N PHE A 202 -0.55 15.29 -12.85
CA PHE A 202 -1.19 15.79 -11.64
C PHE A 202 -2.70 15.90 -11.79
N ARG A 203 -3.43 15.70 -10.68
CA ARG A 203 -4.87 15.94 -10.58
C ARG A 203 -5.11 17.21 -9.77
N SER A 204 -6.04 18.06 -10.20
CA SER A 204 -6.38 19.32 -9.54
C SER A 204 -7.82 19.29 -9.02
N LEU A 205 -8.79 19.65 -9.87
CA LEU A 205 -10.20 19.65 -9.52
C LEU A 205 -10.88 18.29 -9.76
N ASP A 206 -10.24 17.41 -10.50
CA ASP A 206 -10.68 16.07 -10.88
C ASP A 206 -10.17 14.96 -9.94
N LEU A 207 -9.98 15.29 -8.65
CA LEU A 207 -9.51 14.33 -7.64
C LEU A 207 -10.51 13.22 -7.34
N VAL A 208 -11.80 13.48 -7.56
CA VAL A 208 -12.91 12.56 -7.25
C VAL A 208 -13.78 12.39 -8.47
N GLN A 209 -14.15 11.15 -8.78
CA GLN A 209 -15.10 10.84 -9.83
C GLN A 209 -16.47 11.44 -9.51
N THR A 210 -17.16 11.96 -10.53
CA THR A 210 -18.47 12.61 -10.36
C THR A 210 -19.62 11.63 -10.28
N THR A 211 -19.40 10.35 -10.65
CA THR A 211 -20.41 9.30 -10.67
C THR A 211 -20.16 8.26 -9.58
N ALA A 212 -21.23 7.64 -9.06
CA ALA A 212 -21.14 6.53 -8.12
C ALA A 212 -20.70 5.22 -8.81
N VAL A 213 -20.94 5.11 -10.11
CA VAL A 213 -20.50 3.97 -10.93
C VAL A 213 -19.08 4.25 -11.40
N PHE A 214 -18.25 3.20 -11.40
CA PHE A 214 -16.88 3.31 -11.89
C PHE A 214 -16.85 3.75 -13.35
N ASP A 215 -16.17 4.85 -13.62
CA ASP A 215 -16.03 5.41 -14.96
C ASP A 215 -14.77 4.84 -15.62
N TYR A 216 -14.96 4.12 -16.71
CA TYR A 216 -13.89 3.54 -17.52
C TYR A 216 -13.41 4.47 -18.65
N SER A 217 -13.98 5.68 -18.79
CA SER A 217 -13.56 6.59 -19.85
C SER A 217 -12.11 7.03 -19.64
N VAL A 218 -11.28 6.78 -20.64
CA VAL A 218 -9.88 7.20 -20.64
C VAL A 218 -9.74 8.65 -21.06
N ASP A 219 -10.63 9.11 -21.94
CA ASP A 219 -10.53 10.42 -22.60
C ASP A 219 -10.70 11.59 -21.64
N GLU A 220 -11.49 11.42 -20.58
CA GLU A 220 -11.73 12.43 -19.55
C GLU A 220 -10.83 12.29 -18.32
N GLY A 221 -9.98 11.27 -18.27
CA GLY A 221 -9.05 11.03 -17.16
C GLY A 221 -9.70 10.60 -15.85
N GLN A 222 -11.00 10.42 -15.79
CA GLN A 222 -11.79 10.09 -14.59
C GLN A 222 -11.40 8.78 -13.95
N ALA A 223 -10.92 7.82 -14.74
CA ALA A 223 -10.50 6.50 -14.25
C ALA A 223 -9.37 6.55 -13.21
N PHE A 224 -8.52 7.58 -13.28
CA PHE A 224 -7.39 7.79 -12.37
C PHE A 224 -7.71 8.83 -11.29
N ALA A 225 -8.90 8.77 -10.74
CA ALA A 225 -9.37 9.58 -9.63
C ALA A 225 -9.99 8.69 -8.53
N MET A 226 -10.20 9.26 -7.35
CA MET A 226 -10.89 8.58 -6.25
C MET A 226 -12.37 8.41 -6.62
N GLY A 227 -12.95 7.25 -6.34
CA GLY A 227 -14.38 7.04 -6.54
C GLY A 227 -15.25 7.91 -5.63
N LEU A 228 -16.43 8.31 -6.10
CA LEU A 228 -17.35 9.14 -5.32
C LEU A 228 -17.74 8.47 -4.00
N VAL A 229 -18.04 7.17 -4.02
CA VAL A 229 -18.39 6.40 -2.79
C VAL A 229 -17.21 6.36 -1.83
N GLN A 230 -15.98 6.16 -2.35
CA GLN A 230 -14.76 6.18 -1.55
C GLN A 230 -14.55 7.56 -0.92
N ALA A 231 -14.73 8.65 -1.66
CA ALA A 231 -14.60 10.01 -1.15
C ALA A 231 -15.60 10.30 -0.02
N VAL A 232 -16.86 9.94 -0.22
CA VAL A 232 -17.91 10.12 0.80
C VAL A 232 -17.60 9.33 2.08
N THR A 233 -17.17 8.07 1.94
CA THR A 233 -16.81 7.24 3.09
C THR A 233 -15.54 7.74 3.78
N ALA A 234 -14.56 8.27 3.04
CA ALA A 234 -13.37 8.90 3.62
C ALA A 234 -13.73 10.16 4.43
N VAL A 235 -14.58 11.04 3.90
CA VAL A 235 -15.05 12.24 4.62
C VAL A 235 -15.81 11.85 5.88
N ALA A 236 -16.73 10.88 5.79
CA ALA A 236 -17.47 10.38 6.96
C ALA A 236 -16.52 9.76 8.01
N GLY A 237 -15.53 8.99 7.57
CA GLY A 237 -14.49 8.42 8.44
C GLY A 237 -13.65 9.50 9.13
N ILE A 238 -13.21 10.52 8.40
CA ILE A 238 -12.47 11.66 8.96
C ILE A 238 -13.33 12.39 9.99
N ALA A 239 -14.59 12.68 9.66
CA ALA A 239 -15.51 13.34 10.59
C ALA A 239 -15.73 12.52 11.87
N ALA A 240 -15.89 11.20 11.74
CA ALA A 240 -16.00 10.29 12.89
C ALA A 240 -14.73 10.31 13.74
N ILE A 241 -13.55 10.24 13.12
CA ILE A 241 -12.26 10.29 13.83
C ILE A 241 -12.13 11.61 14.59
N LEU A 242 -12.39 12.74 13.95
CA LEU A 242 -12.33 14.06 14.59
C LEU A 242 -13.33 14.15 15.76
N PHE A 243 -14.54 13.60 15.61
CA PHE A 243 -15.52 13.54 16.67
C PHE A 243 -15.05 12.71 17.88
N PHE A 244 -14.38 11.58 17.65
CA PHE A 244 -13.78 10.77 18.71
C PHE A 244 -12.56 11.40 19.36
N LEU A 245 -11.84 12.30 18.66
CA LEU A 245 -10.71 13.04 19.20
C LEU A 245 -11.12 14.26 20.05
N LEU A 246 -12.38 14.70 19.99
CA LEU A 246 -12.88 15.77 20.86
C LEU A 246 -12.79 15.30 22.33
N PRO A 247 -12.29 16.15 23.25
CA PRO A 247 -12.08 15.79 24.63
C PRO A 247 -13.41 15.43 25.31
N ARG A 248 -13.60 14.13 25.53
CA ARG A 248 -14.68 13.62 26.38
C ARG A 248 -14.19 13.58 27.83
N ARG A 249 -15.07 13.92 28.76
CA ARG A 249 -14.81 13.89 30.20
C ARG A 249 -14.29 12.50 30.58
N LYS A 250 -13.16 12.46 31.32
CA LYS A 250 -12.34 11.31 31.65
C LYS A 250 -13.13 10.13 32.22
N GLU A 251 -12.87 8.94 31.69
CA GLU A 251 -13.04 7.65 32.37
C GLU A 251 -11.72 6.91 32.34
N THR A 252 -11.22 6.50 33.49
CA THR A 252 -9.82 6.25 33.83
C THR A 252 -9.21 4.92 33.37
N GLU A 253 -9.96 4.01 32.72
CA GLU A 253 -9.40 2.76 32.17
C GLU A 253 -9.36 2.74 30.62
N ALA A 254 -10.09 3.61 29.96
CA ALA A 254 -10.11 3.76 28.50
C ALA A 254 -8.84 4.40 27.90
N GLU A 255 -7.94 4.89 28.75
CA GLU A 255 -6.78 5.69 28.32
C GLU A 255 -5.72 4.85 27.58
N LYS A 256 -5.61 3.55 27.86
CA LYS A 256 -4.64 2.65 27.23
C LYS A 256 -5.10 2.12 25.86
N GLU A 257 -6.37 1.75 25.75
CA GLU A 257 -6.96 1.36 24.46
C GLU A 257 -7.09 2.57 23.54
N GLY A 258 -7.37 3.75 24.09
CA GLY A 258 -7.46 5.01 23.37
C GLY A 258 -6.16 5.38 22.63
N THR A 259 -4.98 5.15 23.24
CA THR A 259 -3.70 5.51 22.63
C THR A 259 -3.36 4.65 21.43
N VAL A 260 -3.69 3.36 21.45
CA VAL A 260 -3.45 2.45 20.31
C VAL A 260 -4.40 2.76 19.17
N ALA A 261 -5.67 3.02 19.47
CA ALA A 261 -6.65 3.44 18.48
C ALA A 261 -6.26 4.78 17.86
N PHE A 262 -5.85 5.75 18.66
CA PHE A 262 -5.40 7.07 18.20
C PHE A 262 -4.28 7.00 17.16
N SER A 263 -3.24 6.19 17.40
CA SER A 263 -2.11 6.11 16.48
C SER A 263 -2.48 5.46 15.15
N ARG A 264 -3.39 4.48 15.15
CA ARG A 264 -3.90 3.87 13.92
C ARG A 264 -4.74 4.86 13.14
N LEU A 265 -5.60 5.61 13.82
CA LEU A 265 -6.40 6.68 13.21
C LEU A 265 -5.50 7.80 12.67
N LEU A 266 -4.47 8.19 13.40
CA LEU A 266 -3.48 9.17 12.94
C LEU A 266 -2.74 8.66 11.70
N PHE A 267 -2.34 7.38 11.69
CA PHE A 267 -1.72 6.76 10.52
C PHE A 267 -2.64 6.83 9.29
N ILE A 268 -3.91 6.45 9.45
CA ILE A 268 -4.90 6.50 8.35
C ILE A 268 -5.04 7.93 7.83
N LEU A 269 -5.23 8.91 8.73
CA LEU A 269 -5.41 10.32 8.35
C LEU A 269 -4.19 10.89 7.63
N VAL A 270 -2.98 10.66 8.18
CA VAL A 270 -1.75 11.16 7.59
C VAL A 270 -1.48 10.49 6.25
N THR A 271 -1.68 9.17 6.17
CA THR A 271 -1.51 8.41 4.92
C THR A 271 -2.46 8.90 3.84
N PHE A 272 -3.73 9.07 4.16
CA PHE A 272 -4.74 9.59 3.24
C PHE A 272 -4.38 11.03 2.77
N ALA A 273 -4.06 11.92 3.72
CA ALA A 273 -3.73 13.30 3.42
C ALA A 273 -2.46 13.42 2.56
N VAL A 274 -1.39 12.69 2.91
CA VAL A 274 -0.14 12.70 2.15
C VAL A 274 -0.33 12.08 0.77
N ALA A 275 -1.01 10.94 0.67
CA ALA A 275 -1.27 10.30 -0.62
C ALA A 275 -2.10 11.23 -1.54
N THR A 276 -3.14 11.88 -1.01
CA THR A 276 -3.94 12.86 -1.75
C THR A 276 -3.11 14.06 -2.17
N PHE A 277 -2.30 14.62 -1.26
CA PHE A 277 -1.41 15.74 -1.56
C PHE A 277 -0.44 15.40 -2.70
N MET A 278 0.15 14.19 -2.69
CA MET A 278 1.12 13.76 -3.71
C MET A 278 0.52 13.65 -5.12
N ILE A 279 -0.79 13.55 -5.25
CA ILE A 279 -1.50 13.50 -6.54
C ILE A 279 -1.69 14.92 -7.12
N THR A 280 -1.65 15.95 -6.28
CA THR A 280 -1.95 17.33 -6.66
C THR A 280 -0.72 18.10 -7.16
N PRO A 281 -0.89 19.16 -7.96
CA PRO A 281 0.20 20.03 -8.38
C PRO A 281 0.97 20.68 -7.23
N TRP A 282 0.38 20.78 -6.05
CA TRP A 282 1.03 21.38 -4.87
C TRP A 282 2.21 20.56 -4.36
N SER A 283 2.27 19.27 -4.68
CA SER A 283 3.40 18.39 -4.36
C SER A 283 4.58 18.52 -5.33
N ARG A 284 4.44 19.32 -6.40
CA ARG A 284 5.44 19.50 -7.46
C ARG A 284 6.86 19.73 -6.94
N PRO A 285 7.10 20.59 -5.92
CA PRO A 285 8.45 20.78 -5.39
C PRO A 285 9.09 19.49 -4.86
N LEU A 286 8.30 18.56 -4.28
CA LEU A 286 8.83 17.26 -3.84
C LEU A 286 9.21 16.39 -5.05
N TRP A 287 8.41 16.39 -6.10
CA TRP A 287 8.68 15.63 -7.32
C TRP A 287 9.93 16.13 -8.04
N GLU A 288 10.22 17.41 -7.99
CA GLU A 288 11.40 18.02 -8.61
C GLU A 288 12.69 17.78 -7.81
N HIS A 289 12.60 17.71 -6.48
CA HIS A 289 13.79 17.65 -5.62
C HIS A 289 14.09 16.25 -5.08
N VAL A 290 13.14 15.31 -5.11
CA VAL A 290 13.37 13.93 -4.67
C VAL A 290 13.60 13.03 -5.90
N PRO A 291 14.87 12.70 -6.21
CA PRO A 291 15.24 12.09 -7.51
C PRO A 291 14.50 10.80 -7.84
N LEU A 292 14.17 10.00 -6.82
CA LEU A 292 13.48 8.72 -7.02
C LEU A 292 12.00 8.88 -7.36
N LEU A 293 11.37 10.01 -7.02
CA LEU A 293 9.96 10.24 -7.34
C LEU A 293 9.70 10.36 -8.84
N ALA A 294 10.64 10.93 -9.60
CA ALA A 294 10.50 11.05 -11.05
C ALA A 294 10.30 9.69 -11.73
N PHE A 295 10.89 8.61 -11.20
CA PHE A 295 10.71 7.26 -11.72
C PHE A 295 9.31 6.68 -11.47
N THR A 296 8.52 7.28 -10.58
CA THR A 296 7.12 6.87 -10.41
C THR A 296 6.24 7.32 -11.56
N GLN A 297 6.67 8.30 -12.36
CA GLN A 297 6.04 8.83 -13.57
C GLN A 297 4.67 9.48 -13.34
N PHE A 298 3.80 8.80 -12.61
CA PHE A 298 2.38 9.14 -12.50
C PHE A 298 2.01 9.45 -11.04
N PRO A 299 1.75 10.71 -10.68
CA PRO A 299 1.28 11.10 -9.36
C PRO A 299 0.03 10.34 -8.90
N TRP A 300 -0.88 10.01 -9.81
CA TRP A 300 -2.07 9.25 -9.50
C TRP A 300 -1.80 7.80 -9.00
N ARG A 301 -0.58 7.27 -9.10
CA ARG A 301 -0.21 6.00 -8.45
C ARG A 301 -0.36 6.02 -6.93
N PHE A 302 -0.32 7.20 -6.31
CA PHE A 302 -0.61 7.36 -4.89
C PHE A 302 -2.07 7.02 -4.53
N LEU A 303 -2.99 6.90 -5.51
CA LEU A 303 -4.33 6.34 -5.32
C LEU A 303 -4.26 4.90 -4.75
N SER A 304 -3.21 4.14 -5.06
CA SER A 304 -3.00 2.80 -4.51
C SER A 304 -2.86 2.82 -2.97
N VAL A 305 -2.19 3.84 -2.44
CA VAL A 305 -2.00 4.03 -1.00
C VAL A 305 -3.22 4.71 -0.37
N GLN A 306 -3.86 5.63 -1.09
CA GLN A 306 -5.06 6.31 -0.64
C GLN A 306 -6.24 5.35 -0.46
N ALA A 307 -6.30 4.27 -1.25
CA ALA A 307 -7.33 3.24 -1.18
C ALA A 307 -7.21 2.33 0.05
N LEU A 308 -6.05 2.28 0.69
CA LEU A 308 -5.76 1.46 1.87
C LEU A 308 -6.35 2.07 3.15
#